data_6f7a1bb919cf15e95362b73de0a7488a
#
_entry.id   6f7a1bb919cf15e95362b73de0a7488a
#
_cell.length_a   1.000
_cell.length_b   1.000
_cell.length_c   1.000
_cell.angle_alpha   90.00
_cell.angle_beta   90.00
_cell.angle_gamma   90.00
#
_symmetry.space_group_name_H-M   'P 1'
#
loop_
_entity.id
_entity.type
_entity.pdbx_description
1 polymer ?
#
loop_
_entity_poly.entity_id
_entity_poly.type
_entity_poly.pdbx_seq_one_letter_code
_entity_poly.pdbx_strand_id
1 'polypeptide(L)'
;MKAALQNYQARMRRVLDYIDRHLDSDLDLETVSGVAAFSKFHFHRQFTATFGLSVHRYVQLARMKRASHQLAYMDAQSVTDIAMDAGYDAPDAFARAFRQRFGQSPSSFRKSPDWEPWLAAFGPLEQAYAEDFYH
;
A
#
# COMPACT_ATOMS: atom_id res chain seq x y z
N MET A 1 19.68 23.83 -1.55
CA MET A 1 18.88 23.15 -0.52
C MET A 1 17.45 22.94 -0.96
N LYS A 2 16.75 24.00 -1.32
CA LYS A 2 15.35 23.87 -1.73
C LYS A 2 15.18 23.02 -2.99
N ALA A 3 16.03 23.20 -3.99
CA ALA A 3 15.98 22.41 -5.22
C ALA A 3 16.33 20.95 -4.98
N ALA A 4 17.28 20.67 -4.11
CA ALA A 4 17.65 19.29 -3.75
C ALA A 4 16.50 18.58 -3.03
N LEU A 5 15.82 19.27 -2.12
CA LEU A 5 14.68 18.72 -1.40
C LEU A 5 13.52 18.44 -2.35
N GLN A 6 13.23 19.37 -3.26
CA GLN A 6 12.17 19.18 -4.25
C GLN A 6 12.47 18.00 -5.18
N ASN A 7 13.73 17.84 -5.58
CA ASN A 7 14.16 16.71 -6.40
C ASN A 7 13.96 15.38 -5.66
N TYR A 8 14.35 15.35 -4.39
CA TYR A 8 14.15 14.18 -3.53
C TYR A 8 12.67 13.82 -3.43
N GLN A 9 11.82 14.80 -3.13
CA GLN A 9 10.38 14.59 -3.00
C GLN A 9 9.77 14.09 -4.31
N ALA A 10 10.20 14.64 -5.45
CA ALA A 10 9.72 14.19 -6.76
C ALA A 10 10.10 12.74 -7.04
N ARG A 11 11.32 12.34 -6.65
CA ARG A 11 11.79 10.97 -6.83
C ARG A 11 10.98 10.00 -5.96
N MET A 12 10.72 10.35 -4.71
CA MET A 12 9.91 9.51 -3.82
C MET A 12 8.46 9.43 -4.29
N ARG A 13 7.91 10.52 -4.81
CA ARG A 13 6.56 10.50 -5.39
C ARG A 13 6.47 9.54 -6.57
N ARG A 14 7.48 9.52 -7.44
CA ARG A 14 7.52 8.58 -8.56
C ARG A 14 7.49 7.13 -8.09
N VAL A 15 8.17 6.84 -6.97
CA VAL A 15 8.14 5.50 -6.37
C VAL A 15 6.75 5.14 -5.92
N LEU A 16 6.09 6.01 -5.16
CA LEU A 16 4.75 5.77 -4.65
C LEU A 16 3.74 5.58 -5.79
N ASP A 17 3.81 6.44 -6.81
CA ASP A 17 2.97 6.33 -7.99
C ASP A 17 3.21 5.03 -8.75
N TYR A 18 4.47 4.64 -8.87
CA TYR A 18 4.83 3.38 -9.53
C TYR A 18 4.27 2.19 -8.77
N ILE A 19 4.42 2.16 -7.45
CA ILE A 19 3.88 1.08 -6.62
C ILE A 19 2.36 0.98 -6.81
N ASP A 20 1.67 2.11 -6.72
CA ASP A 20 0.21 2.14 -6.81
C ASP A 20 -0.30 1.65 -8.18
N ARG A 21 0.47 1.87 -9.24
CA ARG A 21 0.09 1.44 -10.59
C ARG A 21 0.50 0.00 -10.91
N HIS A 22 1.38 -0.60 -10.11
CA HIS A 22 1.95 -1.91 -10.40
C HIS A 22 1.74 -2.91 -9.27
N LEU A 23 0.61 -2.78 -8.54
CA LEU A 23 0.32 -3.66 -7.41
C LEU A 23 0.17 -5.13 -7.79
N ASP A 24 -0.10 -5.42 -9.08
CA ASP A 24 -0.19 -6.79 -9.58
C ASP A 24 1.17 -7.37 -9.99
N SER A 25 2.21 -6.54 -9.98
CA SER A 25 3.56 -6.93 -10.37
C SER A 25 4.39 -7.32 -9.16
N ASP A 26 5.54 -7.94 -9.45
CA ASP A 26 6.54 -8.22 -8.42
C ASP A 26 7.29 -6.92 -8.11
N LEU A 27 7.02 -6.36 -6.94
CA LEU A 27 7.58 -5.07 -6.52
C LEU A 27 8.74 -5.29 -5.56
N ASP A 28 9.85 -5.86 -6.06
CA ASP A 28 11.04 -6.06 -5.26
C ASP A 28 11.79 -4.73 -5.03
N LEU A 29 12.68 -4.74 -4.05
CA LEU A 29 13.42 -3.55 -3.66
C LEU A 29 14.29 -3.02 -4.81
N GLU A 30 14.86 -3.91 -5.60
CA GLU A 30 15.73 -3.54 -6.73
C GLU A 30 14.96 -2.75 -7.79
N THR A 31 13.79 -3.26 -8.18
CA THR A 31 12.94 -2.60 -9.17
C THR A 31 12.48 -1.23 -8.68
N VAL A 32 12.00 -1.16 -7.44
CA VAL A 32 11.45 0.07 -6.88
C VAL A 32 12.54 1.13 -6.66
N SER A 33 13.71 0.72 -6.18
CA SER A 33 14.83 1.65 -6.00
C SER A 33 15.32 2.21 -7.33
N GLY A 34 15.26 1.40 -8.40
CA GLY A 34 15.58 1.85 -9.76
C GLY A 34 14.69 2.97 -10.24
N VAL A 35 13.41 2.91 -9.91
CA VAL A 35 12.44 3.98 -10.27
C VAL A 35 12.83 5.31 -9.66
N ALA A 36 13.33 5.29 -8.42
CA ALA A 36 13.77 6.50 -7.72
C ALA A 36 15.19 6.93 -8.14
N ALA A 37 15.89 6.12 -8.93
CA ALA A 37 17.29 6.33 -9.29
C ALA A 37 18.21 6.39 -8.05
N PHE A 38 17.87 5.60 -7.03
CA PHE A 38 18.69 5.42 -5.84
C PHE A 38 19.34 4.04 -5.84
N SER A 39 20.45 3.91 -5.11
CA SER A 39 20.97 2.58 -4.77
C SER A 39 19.97 1.89 -3.83
N LYS A 40 20.02 0.55 -3.84
CA LYS A 40 19.12 -0.27 -3.03
C LYS A 40 19.19 0.07 -1.54
N PHE A 41 20.39 0.20 -1.00
CA PHE A 41 20.58 0.52 0.41
C PHE A 41 20.15 1.94 0.76
N HIS A 42 20.50 2.89 -0.07
CA HIS A 42 20.12 4.29 0.14
C HIS A 42 18.61 4.46 0.09
N PHE A 43 17.96 3.84 -0.88
CA PHE A 43 16.51 3.89 -1.04
C PHE A 43 15.79 3.30 0.17
N HIS A 44 16.19 2.10 0.59
CA HIS A 44 15.57 1.43 1.74
C HIS A 44 15.63 2.31 2.99
N ARG A 45 16.80 2.91 3.26
CA ARG A 45 17.00 3.77 4.41
C ARG A 45 16.13 5.02 4.33
N GLN A 46 16.11 5.67 3.18
CA GLN A 46 15.35 6.90 2.99
C GLN A 46 13.84 6.64 3.05
N PHE A 47 13.39 5.57 2.44
CA PHE A 47 11.97 5.21 2.46
C PHE A 47 11.50 4.94 3.89
N THR A 48 12.27 4.14 4.64
CA THR A 48 11.92 3.82 6.03
C THR A 48 11.94 5.07 6.91
N ALA A 49 12.91 5.95 6.73
CA ALA A 49 12.98 7.19 7.48
C ALA A 49 11.80 8.12 7.19
N THR A 50 11.36 8.16 5.93
CA THR A 50 10.26 9.03 5.50
C THR A 50 8.91 8.51 5.97
N PHE A 51 8.65 7.21 5.82
CA PHE A 51 7.31 6.65 6.02
C PHE A 51 7.17 5.81 7.30
N GLY A 52 8.28 5.51 7.98
CA GLY A 52 8.23 4.72 9.20
C GLY A 52 8.01 3.23 9.01
N LEU A 53 8.07 2.75 7.75
CA LEU A 53 7.89 1.34 7.43
C LEU A 53 8.70 0.98 6.18
N SER A 54 8.96 -0.32 6.00
CA SER A 54 9.69 -0.80 4.84
C SER A 54 8.84 -0.71 3.57
N VAL A 55 9.51 -0.74 2.42
CA VAL A 55 8.83 -0.81 1.12
C VAL A 55 7.93 -2.03 1.04
N HIS A 56 8.43 -3.18 1.49
CA HIS A 56 7.64 -4.42 1.48
C HIS A 56 6.34 -4.26 2.26
N ARG A 57 6.44 -3.67 3.44
CA ARG A 57 5.27 -3.41 4.29
C ARG A 57 4.31 -2.43 3.62
N TYR A 58 4.86 -1.39 2.99
CA TYR A 58 4.05 -0.42 2.25
C TYR A 58 3.25 -1.10 1.12
N VAL A 59 3.92 -1.96 0.35
CA VAL A 59 3.26 -2.70 -0.74
C VAL A 59 2.13 -3.59 -0.21
N GLN A 60 2.37 -4.28 0.90
CA GLN A 60 1.34 -5.10 1.54
C GLN A 60 0.12 -4.27 1.95
N LEU A 61 0.37 -3.10 2.54
CA LEU A 61 -0.70 -2.20 2.95
C LEU A 61 -1.46 -1.63 1.74
N ALA A 62 -0.74 -1.26 0.68
CA ALA A 62 -1.37 -0.75 -0.53
C ALA A 62 -2.26 -1.80 -1.19
N ARG A 63 -1.82 -3.05 -1.22
CA ARG A 63 -2.62 -4.16 -1.74
C ARG A 63 -3.85 -4.41 -0.89
N MET A 64 -3.71 -4.34 0.43
CA MET A 64 -4.82 -4.52 1.35
C MET A 64 -5.83 -3.36 1.24
N LYS A 65 -5.34 -2.15 1.06
CA LYS A 65 -6.18 -0.98 0.81
C LYS A 65 -7.00 -1.15 -0.46
N ARG A 66 -6.37 -1.56 -1.55
CA ARG A 66 -7.07 -1.85 -2.81
C ARG A 66 -8.12 -2.94 -2.61
N ALA A 67 -7.75 -4.02 -1.92
CA ALA A 67 -8.68 -5.14 -1.66
C ALA A 67 -9.93 -4.67 -0.91
N SER A 68 -9.77 -3.79 0.07
CA SER A 68 -10.91 -3.26 0.82
C SER A 68 -11.88 -2.49 -0.07
N HIS A 69 -11.37 -1.68 -1.00
CA HIS A 69 -12.20 -0.97 -1.96
C HIS A 69 -12.89 -1.92 -2.95
N GLN A 70 -12.18 -2.95 -3.41
CA GLN A 70 -12.77 -3.97 -4.27
C GLN A 70 -13.91 -4.70 -3.57
N LEU A 71 -13.74 -5.06 -2.31
CA LEU A 71 -14.80 -5.71 -1.53
C LEU A 71 -16.01 -4.81 -1.40
N ALA A 72 -15.80 -3.55 -1.08
CA ALA A 72 -16.89 -2.61 -0.81
C ALA A 72 -17.66 -2.19 -2.07
N TYR A 73 -16.97 -2.06 -3.21
CA TYR A 73 -17.54 -1.40 -4.38
C TYR A 73 -17.60 -2.26 -5.64
N MET A 74 -16.94 -3.41 -5.67
CA MET A 74 -16.88 -4.27 -6.87
C MET A 74 -17.57 -5.61 -6.63
N ASP A 75 -18.88 -5.59 -6.55
CA ASP A 75 -19.70 -6.77 -6.21
C ASP A 75 -19.50 -7.94 -7.19
N ALA A 76 -19.14 -7.64 -8.44
CA ALA A 76 -18.93 -8.68 -9.46
C ALA A 76 -17.67 -9.51 -9.21
N GLN A 77 -16.69 -8.99 -8.46
CA GLN A 77 -15.49 -9.72 -8.11
C GLN A 77 -15.72 -10.62 -6.91
N SER A 78 -15.30 -11.87 -7.00
CA SER A 78 -15.39 -12.79 -5.87
C SER A 78 -14.35 -12.45 -4.80
N VAL A 79 -14.63 -12.84 -3.56
CA VAL A 79 -13.64 -12.68 -2.46
C VAL A 79 -12.37 -13.44 -2.79
N THR A 80 -12.48 -14.61 -3.42
CA THR A 80 -11.32 -15.41 -3.83
C THR A 80 -10.44 -14.66 -4.82
N ASP A 81 -11.04 -14.05 -5.85
CA ASP A 81 -10.30 -13.27 -6.85
C ASP A 81 -9.60 -12.07 -6.22
N ILE A 82 -10.30 -11.38 -5.31
CA ILE A 82 -9.72 -10.25 -4.59
C ILE A 82 -8.53 -10.69 -3.74
N ALA A 83 -8.64 -11.84 -3.07
CA ALA A 83 -7.55 -12.40 -2.26
C ALA A 83 -6.32 -12.67 -3.12
N MET A 84 -6.51 -13.27 -4.28
CA MET A 84 -5.41 -13.57 -5.21
C MET A 84 -4.76 -12.29 -5.74
N ASP A 85 -5.57 -11.30 -6.11
CA ASP A 85 -5.08 -10.00 -6.57
C ASP A 85 -4.28 -9.27 -5.48
N ALA A 86 -4.61 -9.52 -4.22
CA ALA A 86 -3.89 -8.93 -3.09
C ALA A 86 -2.58 -9.66 -2.77
N GLY A 87 -2.24 -10.69 -3.53
CA GLY A 87 -0.98 -11.41 -3.40
C GLY A 87 -1.01 -12.58 -2.44
N TYR A 88 -2.18 -13.07 -2.07
CA TYR A 88 -2.32 -14.23 -1.18
C TYR A 88 -2.51 -15.51 -2.00
N ASP A 89 -1.85 -16.58 -1.59
CA ASP A 89 -1.94 -17.87 -2.26
C ASP A 89 -3.25 -18.61 -1.96
N ALA A 90 -3.90 -18.24 -0.86
CA ALA A 90 -5.13 -18.91 -0.43
C ALA A 90 -6.11 -17.89 0.17
N PRO A 91 -7.42 -18.05 -0.10
CA PRO A 91 -8.44 -17.16 0.48
C PRO A 91 -8.43 -17.13 2.00
N ASP A 92 -8.10 -18.26 2.65
CA ASP A 92 -8.07 -18.34 4.11
C ASP A 92 -6.99 -17.46 4.71
N ALA A 93 -5.82 -17.40 4.07
CA ALA A 93 -4.72 -16.54 4.52
C ALA A 93 -5.10 -15.07 4.40
N PHE A 94 -5.73 -14.70 3.29
CA PHE A 94 -6.24 -13.34 3.10
C PHE A 94 -7.30 -12.99 4.16
N ALA A 95 -8.25 -13.87 4.38
CA ALA A 95 -9.32 -13.63 5.35
C ALA A 95 -8.77 -13.40 6.75
N ARG A 96 -7.77 -14.18 7.14
CA ARG A 96 -7.11 -14.03 8.44
C ARG A 96 -6.41 -12.68 8.57
N ALA A 97 -5.62 -12.32 7.57
CA ALA A 97 -4.90 -11.05 7.55
C ALA A 97 -5.85 -9.86 7.55
N PHE A 98 -6.92 -9.95 6.76
CA PHE A 98 -7.93 -8.90 6.67
C PHE A 98 -8.64 -8.72 8.02
N ARG A 99 -9.05 -9.82 8.65
CA ARG A 99 -9.73 -9.76 9.94
C ARG A 99 -8.83 -9.20 11.04
N GLN A 100 -7.55 -9.57 11.05
CA GLN A 100 -6.59 -9.03 12.01
C GLN A 100 -6.45 -7.52 11.88
N ARG A 101 -6.51 -7.00 10.66
CA ARG A 101 -6.31 -5.57 10.41
C ARG A 101 -7.58 -4.75 10.60
N PHE A 102 -8.72 -5.27 10.16
CA PHE A 102 -9.96 -4.51 10.11
C PHE A 102 -11.05 -4.99 11.06
N GLY A 103 -10.83 -6.06 11.80
CA GLY A 103 -11.79 -6.57 12.76
C GLY A 103 -12.99 -7.28 12.13
N GLN A 104 -13.07 -7.35 10.81
CA GLN A 104 -14.14 -8.02 10.08
C GLN A 104 -13.57 -9.01 9.08
N SER A 105 -14.33 -10.09 8.81
CA SER A 105 -14.00 -10.95 7.67
C SER A 105 -14.24 -10.20 6.36
N PRO A 106 -13.59 -10.61 5.26
CA PRO A 106 -13.85 -9.99 3.96
C PRO A 106 -15.33 -10.01 3.57
N SER A 107 -16.03 -11.11 3.81
CA SER A 107 -17.47 -11.24 3.50
C SER A 107 -18.32 -10.29 4.33
N SER A 108 -18.02 -10.15 5.61
CA SER A 108 -18.70 -9.22 6.49
C SER A 108 -18.48 -7.77 6.07
N PHE A 109 -17.22 -7.45 5.75
CA PHE A 109 -16.86 -6.12 5.27
C PHE A 109 -17.59 -5.77 3.98
N ARG A 110 -17.72 -6.73 3.05
CA ARG A 110 -18.47 -6.52 1.80
C ARG A 110 -19.91 -6.15 2.06
N LYS A 111 -20.56 -6.83 3.02
CA LYS A 111 -21.97 -6.59 3.33
C LYS A 111 -22.20 -5.27 4.05
N SER A 112 -21.35 -4.96 5.00
CA SER A 112 -21.49 -3.78 5.86
C SER A 112 -20.10 -3.30 6.30
N PRO A 113 -19.40 -2.51 5.46
CA PRO A 113 -18.05 -2.09 5.77
C PRO A 113 -17.99 -1.18 7.00
N ASP A 114 -17.14 -1.51 7.95
CA ASP A 114 -16.78 -0.62 9.04
C ASP A 114 -15.49 0.08 8.66
N TRP A 115 -15.59 1.33 8.27
CA TRP A 115 -14.45 2.12 7.81
C TRP A 115 -13.60 2.70 8.94
N GLU A 116 -14.05 2.59 10.18
CA GLU A 116 -13.31 3.18 11.31
C GLU A 116 -11.93 2.51 11.51
N PRO A 117 -11.83 1.17 11.58
CA PRO A 117 -10.51 0.54 11.61
C PRO A 117 -9.67 0.80 10.36
N TRP A 118 -10.32 0.94 9.21
CA TRP A 118 -9.65 1.26 7.95
C TRP A 118 -8.97 2.64 8.04
N LEU A 119 -9.70 3.64 8.53
CA LEU A 119 -9.14 4.98 8.72
C LEU A 119 -7.98 4.98 9.71
N ALA A 120 -8.08 4.21 10.79
CA ALA A 120 -6.99 4.06 11.75
C ALA A 120 -5.75 3.44 11.13
N ALA A 121 -5.93 2.48 10.20
CA ALA A 121 -4.82 1.79 9.55
C ALA A 121 -4.15 2.64 8.48
N PHE A 122 -4.92 3.35 7.66
CA PHE A 122 -4.42 4.03 6.47
C PHE A 122 -4.39 5.55 6.56
N GLY A 123 -5.15 6.15 7.45
CA GLY A 123 -5.20 7.60 7.60
C GLY A 123 -3.84 8.24 7.84
N PRO A 124 -3.03 7.75 8.80
CA PRO A 124 -1.71 8.31 9.05
C PRO A 124 -0.79 8.23 7.85
N LEU A 125 -0.86 7.14 7.07
CA LEU A 125 -0.05 6.96 5.87
C LEU A 125 -0.45 7.94 4.78
N GLU A 126 -1.74 8.14 4.57
CA GLU A 126 -2.26 9.11 3.60
C GLU A 126 -1.92 10.53 4.01
N GLN A 127 -2.00 10.84 5.28
CA GLN A 127 -1.62 12.15 5.81
C GLN A 127 -0.13 12.42 5.61
N ALA A 128 0.73 11.45 5.91
CA ALA A 128 2.16 11.57 5.70
C ALA A 128 2.49 11.83 4.23
N TYR A 129 1.82 11.12 3.32
CA TYR A 129 1.98 11.33 1.89
C TYR A 129 1.61 12.76 1.51
N ALA A 130 0.48 13.24 1.99
CA ALA A 130 0.01 14.59 1.69
C ALA A 130 0.95 15.65 2.25
N GLU A 131 1.39 15.49 3.50
CA GLU A 131 2.29 16.46 4.14
C GLU A 131 3.64 16.52 3.46
N ASP A 132 4.19 15.35 3.09
CA ASP A 132 5.54 15.29 2.51
C ASP A 132 5.58 15.69 1.04
N PHE A 133 4.48 15.52 0.29
CA PHE A 133 4.51 15.66 -1.17
C PHE A 133 3.52 16.67 -1.75
N TYR A 134 2.56 17.14 -0.97
CA TYR A 134 1.54 18.08 -1.46
C TYR A 134 1.55 19.42 -0.71
N HIS A 135 2.38 19.54 0.30
CA HIS A 135 2.64 20.81 0.97
C HIS A 135 4.01 21.34 0.60
#